data_ce3f084ad1bce66d440d33aa877c051a
#
_entry.id   ce3f084ad1bce66d440d33aa877c051a
#
_cell.length_a   1.000
_cell.length_b   1.000
_cell.length_c   1.000
_cell.angle_alpha   90.00
_cell.angle_beta   90.00
_cell.angle_gamma   90.00
#
_symmetry.space_group_name_H-M   'P 1'
#
loop_
_entity.id
_entity.type
_entity.pdbx_description
1 polymer ?
#
loop_
_entity_poly.entity_id
_entity_poly.type
_entity_poly.pdbx_seq_one_letter_code
_entity_poly.pdbx_strand_id
1 'polypeptide(L)' 'MKRLLEQLNTTPGVIGSMVMTDDGIPVVSLLGTEMDEECVAAFSSTVQLAANRTAAQLDNQHPDEVIIEADQGNLLLIH' A
#
# COMPACT_ATOMS: atom_id res chain seq x y z
N MET A 1 14.60 -0.86 -7.44
CA MET A 1 13.41 -0.71 -6.56
C MET A 1 13.67 -1.12 -5.13
N LYS A 2 14.42 -2.19 -4.91
CA LYS A 2 14.72 -2.61 -3.54
C LYS A 2 15.43 -1.52 -2.74
N ARG A 3 16.37 -0.81 -3.36
CA ARG A 3 17.08 0.29 -2.71
C ARG A 3 16.11 1.42 -2.29
N LEU A 4 15.11 1.69 -3.13
CA LEU A 4 14.10 2.71 -2.80
C LEU A 4 13.32 2.30 -1.56
N LEU A 5 12.91 1.02 -1.47
CA LEU A 5 12.21 0.52 -0.29
C LEU A 5 13.10 0.56 0.94
N GLU A 6 14.38 0.24 0.81
CA GLU A 6 15.33 0.33 1.91
C GLU A 6 15.41 1.77 2.44
N GLN A 7 15.45 2.75 1.54
CA GLN A 7 15.45 4.16 1.93
C GLN A 7 14.15 4.56 2.62
N LEU A 8 13.01 4.12 2.10
CA LEU A 8 11.72 4.40 2.72
C LEU A 8 11.65 3.84 4.14
N ASN A 9 12.17 2.64 4.33
CA ASN A 9 12.15 1.99 5.64
C ASN A 9 13.05 2.67 6.67
N THR A 10 13.95 3.56 6.25
CA THR A 10 14.75 4.36 7.19
C THR A 10 13.98 5.55 7.75
N THR A 11 12.86 5.91 7.14
CA THR A 11 12.02 7.01 7.62
C THR A 11 11.40 6.63 8.96
N PRO A 12 11.51 7.47 9.99
CA PRO A 12 10.89 7.15 11.28
C PRO A 12 9.40 6.88 11.14
N GLY A 13 8.95 5.79 11.74
CA GLY A 13 7.54 5.39 11.69
C GLY A 13 7.18 4.44 10.57
N VAL A 14 8.06 4.24 9.59
CA VAL A 14 7.83 3.26 8.52
C VAL A 14 8.33 1.91 9.01
N ILE A 15 7.44 0.92 9.08
CA ILE A 15 7.79 -0.43 9.54
C ILE A 15 7.91 -1.43 8.40
N GLY A 16 7.55 -1.03 7.20
CA GLY A 16 7.67 -1.88 6.02
C GLY A 16 7.21 -1.16 4.78
N SER A 17 7.65 -1.66 3.63
CA SER A 17 7.26 -1.11 2.34
C SER A 17 7.24 -2.21 1.29
N MET A 18 6.47 -1.99 0.24
CA MET A 18 6.29 -2.99 -0.82
C MET A 18 5.88 -2.30 -2.12
N VAL A 19 6.36 -2.86 -3.23
CA VAL A 19 5.89 -2.51 -4.56
C VAL A 19 5.08 -3.68 -5.08
N MET A 20 3.90 -3.42 -5.61
CA MET A 20 3.05 -4.47 -6.17
C MET A 20 2.39 -3.99 -7.45
N THR A 21 1.89 -4.95 -8.22
CA THR A 21 1.07 -4.64 -9.39
C THR A 21 -0.34 -4.25 -8.95
N ASP A 22 -1.11 -3.65 -9.87
CA ASP A 22 -2.51 -3.29 -9.59
C ASP A 22 -3.37 -4.52 -9.27
N ASP A 23 -2.94 -5.68 -9.72
CA ASP A 23 -3.65 -6.95 -9.48
C ASP A 23 -3.33 -7.54 -8.10
N GLY A 24 -2.46 -6.90 -7.34
CA GLY A 24 -2.11 -7.39 -6.01
C GLY A 24 -0.98 -8.40 -6.00
N ILE A 25 -0.12 -8.39 -7.02
CA ILE A 25 1.03 -9.28 -7.10
C ILE A 25 2.26 -8.55 -6.60
N PRO A 26 2.90 -9.02 -5.51
CA PRO A 26 4.11 -8.38 -5.00
C PRO A 26 5.25 -8.45 -6.02
N VAL A 27 5.94 -7.33 -6.21
CA VAL A 27 7.11 -7.24 -7.08
C VAL A 27 8.39 -7.23 -6.22
N VAL A 28 8.45 -6.33 -5.25
CA VAL A 28 9.54 -6.21 -4.29
C VAL A 28 8.93 -5.85 -2.95
N SER A 29 9.39 -6.48 -1.88
CA SER A 29 8.88 -6.14 -0.55
C SER A 29 10.00 -6.15 0.47
N LEU A 30 9.89 -5.23 1.44
CA LEU A 30 10.72 -5.17 2.63
C LEU A 30 9.78 -4.97 3.81
N LEU A 31 9.12 -6.05 4.22
CA LEU A 31 8.14 -6.04 5.31
C LEU A 31 8.76 -6.60 6.58
N GLY A 32 8.19 -6.22 7.72
CA GLY A 32 8.58 -6.80 8.99
C GLY A 32 8.25 -8.29 9.04
N THR A 33 8.90 -9.01 9.96
CA THR A 33 8.75 -10.47 10.04
C THR A 33 7.34 -10.93 10.41
N GLU A 34 6.54 -10.03 10.99
CA GLU A 34 5.17 -10.36 11.37
C GLU A 34 4.15 -10.08 10.26
N MET A 35 4.60 -9.56 9.14
CA MET A 35 3.71 -9.23 8.03
C MET A 35 3.83 -10.25 6.92
N ASP A 36 2.66 -10.70 6.43
CA ASP A 36 2.58 -11.62 5.30
C ASP A 36 2.45 -10.82 4.02
N GLU A 37 3.41 -10.98 3.12
CA GLU A 37 3.47 -10.25 1.86
C GLU A 37 2.21 -10.44 1.02
N GLU A 38 1.71 -11.66 0.92
CA GLU A 38 0.51 -11.95 0.12
C GLU A 38 -0.74 -11.31 0.72
N CYS A 39 -0.85 -11.33 2.04
CA CYS A 39 -1.99 -10.72 2.71
C CYS A 39 -1.97 -9.20 2.56
N VAL A 40 -0.81 -8.58 2.70
CA VAL A 40 -0.68 -7.13 2.52
C VAL A 40 -1.03 -6.72 1.10
N ALA A 41 -0.52 -7.46 0.12
CA ALA A 41 -0.79 -7.17 -1.28
C ALA A 41 -2.28 -7.34 -1.62
N ALA A 42 -2.90 -8.42 -1.18
CA ALA A 42 -4.31 -8.68 -1.44
C ALA A 42 -5.21 -7.62 -0.79
N PHE A 43 -4.93 -7.28 0.46
CA PHE A 43 -5.66 -6.22 1.17
C PHE A 43 -5.52 -4.88 0.45
N SER A 44 -4.28 -4.52 0.10
CA SER A 44 -4.00 -3.25 -0.56
C SER A 44 -4.68 -3.14 -1.92
N SER A 45 -4.67 -4.22 -2.69
CA SER A 45 -5.33 -4.26 -3.99
C SER A 45 -6.85 -4.08 -3.85
N THR A 46 -7.45 -4.75 -2.87
CA THR A 46 -8.90 -4.64 -2.60
C THR A 46 -9.27 -3.22 -2.19
N VAL A 47 -8.48 -2.61 -1.32
CA VAL A 47 -8.71 -1.25 -0.86
C VAL A 47 -8.58 -0.26 -2.02
N GLN A 48 -7.56 -0.42 -2.85
CA GLN A 48 -7.36 0.46 -4.00
C GLN A 48 -8.53 0.37 -4.98
N LEU A 49 -9.02 -0.84 -5.25
CA LEU A 49 -10.17 -1.04 -6.12
C LEU A 49 -11.42 -0.36 -5.57
N ALA A 50 -11.67 -0.52 -4.27
CA ALA A 50 -12.81 0.11 -3.62
C ALA A 50 -12.69 1.64 -3.67
N ALA A 51 -11.50 2.17 -3.42
CA ALA A 51 -11.25 3.61 -3.47
C ALA A 51 -11.46 4.16 -4.87
N ASN A 52 -10.98 3.45 -5.89
CA ASN A 52 -11.16 3.85 -7.29
C ASN A 52 -12.63 3.90 -7.67
N ARG A 53 -13.42 2.92 -7.25
CA ARG A 53 -14.85 2.88 -7.55
C ARG A 53 -15.60 4.03 -6.88
N THR A 54 -15.26 4.32 -5.63
CA THR A 54 -15.89 5.40 -4.89
C THR A 54 -15.53 6.75 -5.50
N ALA A 55 -14.27 6.97 -5.81
CA ALA A 55 -13.81 8.22 -6.41
C ALA A 55 -14.46 8.46 -7.78
N ALA A 56 -14.62 7.40 -8.58
CA ALA A 56 -15.25 7.51 -9.88
C ALA A 56 -16.71 7.95 -9.77
N GLN A 57 -17.42 7.52 -8.72
CA GLN A 57 -18.79 7.93 -8.48
C GLN A 57 -18.91 9.39 -8.05
N LEU A 58 -17.89 9.90 -7.34
CA LEU A 58 -17.91 11.27 -6.84
C LEU A 58 -17.44 12.27 -7.90
N ASP A 59 -16.24 12.07 -8.44
CA ASP A 59 -15.60 13.03 -9.34
C ASP A 59 -15.08 12.41 -10.62
N ASN A 60 -15.30 11.14 -10.82
CA ASN A 60 -14.76 10.37 -11.95
C ASN A 60 -13.22 10.45 -12.02
N GLN A 61 -12.58 10.46 -10.86
CA GLN A 61 -11.12 10.51 -10.73
C GLN A 61 -10.61 9.27 -10.02
N HIS A 62 -9.32 9.00 -10.18
CA HIS A 62 -8.65 7.92 -9.45
C HIS A 62 -7.80 8.55 -8.36
N PRO A 63 -7.91 8.07 -7.12
CA PRO A 63 -7.08 8.61 -6.05
C PRO A 63 -5.62 8.20 -6.24
N ASP A 64 -4.71 9.15 -6.05
CA ASP A 64 -3.27 8.87 -6.08
C ASP A 64 -2.77 8.28 -4.77
N GLU A 65 -3.46 8.57 -3.68
CA GLU A 65 -3.10 8.10 -2.35
C GLU A 65 -4.35 7.64 -1.62
N VAL A 66 -4.20 6.56 -0.87
CA VAL A 66 -5.22 6.07 0.06
C VAL A 66 -4.56 5.87 1.40
N ILE A 67 -5.14 6.43 2.45
CA ILE A 67 -4.62 6.31 3.81
C ILE A 67 -5.66 5.60 4.66
N ILE A 68 -5.24 4.51 5.31
CA ILE A 68 -6.07 3.81 6.29
C ILE A 68 -5.43 4.00 7.65
N GLU A 69 -6.17 4.62 8.56
CA GLU A 69 -5.69 4.89 9.90
C GLU A 69 -6.28 3.88 10.87
N ALA A 70 -5.43 3.32 11.69
CA ALA A 70 -5.83 2.39 12.73
C ALA A 70 -5.11 2.76 14.03
N ASP A 71 -5.60 2.21 15.15
CA ASP A 71 -5.05 2.56 16.46
C ASP A 71 -3.55 2.27 16.59
N GLN A 72 -3.05 1.25 15.88
CA GLN A 72 -1.68 0.79 16.03
C GLN A 72 -0.82 1.04 14.80
N GLY A 73 -1.31 1.80 13.86
CA GLY A 73 -0.52 2.11 12.67
C GLY A 73 -1.39 2.47 11.48
N ASN A 74 -0.74 2.95 10.45
CA ASN A 74 -1.42 3.40 9.25
C ASN A 74 -0.89 2.66 8.02
N LEU A 75 -1.76 2.45 7.05
CA LEU A 75 -1.37 1.94 5.74
C LEU A 75 -1.52 3.08 4.73
N LEU A 76 -0.44 3.37 4.01
CA LEU A 76 -0.46 4.37 2.94
C LEU A 76 -0.25 3.67 1.61
N LEU A 77 -1.21 3.84 0.70
CA LEU A 77 -1.13 3.33 -0.67
C LEU A 77 -0.91 4.51 -1.61
N ILE A 78 0.13 4.41 -2.43
CA ILE A 78 0.47 5.43 -3.42
C ILE A 78 0.45 4.77 -4.79
N HIS A 79 -0.33 5.35 -5.68
CA HIS A 79 -0.46 4.85 -7.05
C HIS A 79 0.56 5.46 -7.98
#